data_b5c592cb13b2a4917355a0e7f52b8277
#
_entry.id   b5c592cb13b2a4917355a0e7f52b8277
#
_cell.length_a   1.000
_cell.length_b   1.000
_cell.length_c   1.000
_cell.angle_alpha   90.00
_cell.angle_beta   90.00
_cell.angle_gamma   90.00
#
_symmetry.space_group_name_H-M   'P 1'
#
loop_
_entity.id
_entity.type
_entity.pdbx_description
1 polymer ?
#
loop_
_entity_poly.entity_id
_entity_poly.type
_entity_poly.pdbx_seq_one_letter_code
_entity_poly.pdbx_strand_id
1 'polypeptide(L)'
;MKIVVLKFGGTSVGTIDRIKKVAEIISSYVKQKYKVIVVSSAMSGVTNDLVKKSKEISSNFSDAEYDVLVSSGEQVACSLIAGRLIHKGYKARSWLAWQIPIYTENNHKFSRINQINKTK
;
A
#
# COMPACT_ATOMS: atom_id res chain seq x y z
N MET A 1 -17.60 -17.09 -6.73
CA MET A 1 -17.14 -15.72 -7.05
C MET A 1 -15.64 -15.72 -7.27
N LYS A 2 -15.20 -15.17 -8.38
CA LYS A 2 -13.77 -15.13 -8.72
C LYS A 2 -13.07 -14.03 -7.94
N ILE A 3 -11.83 -14.28 -7.54
CA ILE A 3 -10.94 -13.30 -6.88
C ILE A 3 -9.91 -12.87 -7.91
N VAL A 4 -9.64 -11.57 -7.97
CA VAL A 4 -8.52 -11.01 -8.73
C VAL A 4 -7.63 -10.20 -7.81
N VAL A 5 -6.33 -10.34 -7.98
CA VAL A 5 -5.33 -9.53 -7.29
C VAL A 5 -4.75 -8.53 -8.30
N LEU A 6 -4.87 -7.26 -8.01
CA LEU A 6 -4.35 -6.17 -8.85
C LEU A 6 -3.19 -5.49 -8.11
N LYS A 7 -2.02 -5.48 -8.71
CA LYS A 7 -0.85 -4.79 -8.17
C LYS A 7 -0.56 -3.53 -8.99
N PHE A 8 -0.44 -2.41 -8.31
CA PHE A 8 -0.11 -1.12 -8.92
C PHE A 8 1.23 -0.62 -8.39
N GLY A 9 2.17 -0.35 -9.30
CA GLY A 9 3.47 0.23 -8.98
C GLY A 9 3.38 1.75 -8.75
N GLY A 10 4.49 2.35 -8.32
CA GLY A 10 4.54 3.77 -7.92
C GLY A 10 4.13 4.74 -9.01
N THR A 11 4.48 4.47 -10.28
CA THR A 11 4.09 5.33 -11.41
C THR A 11 2.59 5.26 -11.69
N SER A 12 1.96 4.11 -11.50
CA SER A 12 0.51 3.94 -11.68
C SER A 12 -0.30 4.70 -10.64
N VAL A 13 0.27 4.97 -9.47
CA VAL A 13 -0.33 5.75 -8.38
C VAL A 13 0.43 7.05 -8.12
N GLY A 14 1.15 7.54 -9.12
CA GLY A 14 2.11 8.65 -8.97
C GLY A 14 1.49 10.02 -8.67
N THR A 15 0.24 10.24 -9.04
CA THR A 15 -0.49 11.49 -8.86
C THR A 15 -1.92 11.21 -8.44
N ILE A 16 -2.63 12.24 -7.98
CA ILE A 16 -4.07 12.13 -7.66
C ILE A 16 -4.89 11.70 -8.88
N ASP A 17 -4.59 12.22 -10.06
CA ASP A 17 -5.30 11.81 -11.28
C ASP A 17 -5.05 10.35 -11.61
N ARG A 18 -3.85 9.83 -11.37
CA ARG A 18 -3.55 8.41 -11.53
C ARG A 18 -4.25 7.54 -10.48
N ILE A 19 -4.36 8.00 -9.26
CA ILE A 19 -5.16 7.33 -8.20
C ILE A 19 -6.62 7.20 -8.67
N LYS A 20 -7.18 8.25 -9.25
CA LYS A 20 -8.54 8.22 -9.81
C LYS A 20 -8.68 7.19 -10.94
N LYS A 21 -7.69 7.09 -11.82
CA LYS A 21 -7.67 6.07 -12.91
C LYS A 21 -7.56 4.66 -12.35
N VAL A 22 -6.72 4.44 -11.35
CA VAL A 22 -6.61 3.15 -10.65
C VAL A 22 -7.98 2.75 -10.07
N ALA A 23 -8.67 3.67 -9.42
CA ALA A 23 -10.00 3.40 -8.91
C ALA A 23 -11.01 3.01 -10.01
N GLU A 24 -10.91 3.61 -11.20
CA GLU A 24 -11.73 3.22 -12.35
C GLU A 24 -11.43 1.79 -12.82
N ILE A 25 -10.15 1.41 -12.89
CA ILE A 25 -9.73 0.04 -13.24
C ILE A 25 -10.30 -0.94 -12.21
N ILE A 26 -10.13 -0.67 -10.93
CA ILE A 26 -10.64 -1.52 -9.85
C ILE A 26 -12.15 -1.68 -9.96
N SER A 27 -12.87 -0.58 -10.15
CA SER A 27 -14.32 -0.59 -10.26
C SER A 27 -14.82 -1.40 -11.45
N SER A 28 -14.07 -1.43 -12.55
CA SER A 28 -14.41 -2.25 -13.71
C SER A 28 -14.42 -3.75 -13.40
N TYR A 29 -13.47 -4.22 -12.59
CA TYR A 29 -13.44 -5.60 -12.12
C TYR A 29 -14.58 -5.89 -11.13
N VAL A 30 -14.90 -4.95 -10.24
CA VAL A 30 -16.02 -5.11 -9.31
C VAL A 30 -17.34 -5.22 -10.08
N LYS A 31 -17.53 -4.42 -11.12
CA LYS A 31 -18.71 -4.52 -12.01
C LYS A 31 -18.82 -5.88 -12.72
N GLN A 32 -17.71 -6.51 -13.01
CA GLN A 32 -17.64 -7.87 -13.56
C GLN A 32 -17.81 -8.97 -12.51
N LYS A 33 -18.18 -8.60 -11.28
CA LYS A 33 -18.44 -9.52 -10.16
C LYS A 33 -17.19 -10.21 -9.60
N TYR A 34 -16.02 -9.62 -9.77
CA TYR A 34 -14.83 -10.07 -9.05
C TYR A 34 -14.80 -9.55 -7.60
N LYS A 35 -14.27 -10.35 -6.70
CA LYS A 35 -13.70 -9.84 -5.45
C LYS A 35 -12.29 -9.35 -5.76
N VAL A 36 -12.02 -8.09 -5.45
CA VAL A 36 -10.76 -7.46 -5.81
C VAL A 36 -9.88 -7.26 -4.58
N ILE A 37 -8.67 -7.79 -4.64
CA ILE A 37 -7.60 -7.48 -3.69
C ILE A 37 -6.62 -6.56 -4.42
N VAL A 38 -6.35 -5.42 -3.83
CA VAL A 38 -5.45 -4.42 -4.40
C VAL A 38 -4.17 -4.36 -3.59
N VAL A 39 -3.03 -4.43 -4.27
CA VAL A 39 -1.71 -4.22 -3.68
C VAL A 39 -1.11 -2.99 -4.33
N SER A 40 -0.83 -1.96 -3.55
CA SER A 40 -0.32 -0.68 -4.06
C SER A 40 1.03 -0.34 -3.48
N SER A 41 1.90 0.21 -4.32
CA SER A 41 3.10 0.91 -3.89
C SER A 41 2.78 2.29 -3.34
N ALA A 42 3.77 2.96 -2.73
CA ALA A 42 3.72 4.38 -2.46
C ALA A 42 3.63 5.18 -3.78
N MET A 43 3.13 6.39 -3.72
CA MET A 43 3.12 7.30 -4.87
C MET A 43 4.55 7.58 -5.35
N SER A 44 4.73 7.83 -6.64
CA SER A 44 6.05 8.04 -7.27
C SER A 44 6.86 9.09 -6.51
N GLY A 45 8.10 8.76 -6.18
CA GLY A 45 9.04 9.66 -5.48
C GLY A 45 8.87 9.73 -3.96
N VAL A 46 7.77 9.25 -3.40
CA VAL A 46 7.50 9.37 -1.96
C VAL A 46 8.50 8.57 -1.13
N THR A 47 8.76 7.31 -1.48
CA THR A 47 9.71 6.48 -0.75
C THR A 47 11.13 7.09 -0.78
N ASN A 48 11.57 7.54 -1.95
CA ASN A 48 12.90 8.18 -2.07
C ASN A 48 13.00 9.46 -1.25
N ASP A 49 11.94 10.26 -1.20
CA ASP A 49 11.88 11.47 -0.37
C ASP A 49 11.97 11.13 1.13
N LEU A 50 11.25 10.11 1.58
CA LEU A 50 11.31 9.65 2.97
C LEU A 50 12.70 9.12 3.34
N VAL A 51 13.32 8.34 2.46
CA VAL A 51 14.70 7.86 2.65
C VAL A 51 15.69 9.03 2.76
N LYS A 52 15.55 10.04 1.90
CA LYS A 52 16.36 11.25 1.95
C LYS A 52 16.21 11.97 3.27
N LYS A 53 14.98 12.14 3.77
CA LYS A 53 14.73 12.77 5.07
C LYS A 53 15.43 12.04 6.22
N SER A 54 15.40 10.71 6.23
CA SER A 54 16.09 9.94 7.26
C SER A 54 17.59 10.19 7.26
N LYS A 55 18.21 10.26 6.08
CA LYS A 55 19.65 10.53 5.91
C LYS A 55 20.03 11.94 6.34
N GLU A 56 19.17 12.92 6.11
CA GLU A 56 19.39 14.31 6.55
C GLU A 56 19.33 14.45 8.07
N ILE A 57 18.53 13.62 8.75
CA ILE A 57 18.47 13.59 10.23
C ILE A 57 19.72 12.94 10.82
N SER A 58 20.14 11.79 10.28
CA SER A 58 21.30 11.06 10.79
C SER A 58 21.84 10.06 9.78
N SER A 59 23.15 9.97 9.67
CA SER A 59 23.80 8.89 8.90
C SER A 59 23.60 7.49 9.52
N ASN A 60 23.25 7.43 10.80
CA ASN A 60 22.97 6.23 11.57
C ASN A 60 21.51 6.16 12.00
N PHE A 61 20.58 6.51 11.11
CA PHE A 61 19.16 6.48 11.42
C PHE A 61 18.74 5.06 11.85
N SER A 62 17.97 4.95 12.93
CA SER A 62 17.51 3.68 13.47
C SER A 62 16.75 2.86 12.42
N ASP A 63 17.10 1.58 12.26
CA ASP A 63 16.41 0.69 11.32
C ASP A 63 14.93 0.49 11.70
N ALA A 64 14.61 0.43 12.99
CA ALA A 64 13.23 0.34 13.45
C ALA A 64 12.42 1.58 13.08
N GLU A 65 12.97 2.77 13.29
CA GLU A 65 12.31 4.02 12.91
C GLU A 65 12.27 4.22 11.39
N TYR A 66 13.27 3.70 10.67
CA TYR A 66 13.26 3.67 9.21
C TYR A 66 12.05 2.87 8.67
N ASP A 67 11.77 1.71 9.25
CA ASP A 67 10.61 0.90 8.86
C ASP A 67 9.29 1.67 9.08
N VAL A 68 9.16 2.36 10.20
CA VAL A 68 7.99 3.22 10.48
C VAL A 68 7.86 4.31 9.42
N LEU A 69 8.98 4.99 9.13
CA LEU A 69 9.00 6.12 8.20
C LEU A 69 8.61 5.71 6.79
N VAL A 70 9.30 4.71 6.22
CA VAL A 70 9.09 4.35 4.80
C VAL A 70 7.75 3.67 4.56
N SER A 71 7.23 2.90 5.53
CA SER A 71 5.92 2.25 5.40
C SER A 71 4.76 3.24 5.32
N SER A 72 4.94 4.48 5.76
CA SER A 72 3.90 5.50 5.68
C SER A 72 3.51 5.86 4.25
N GLY A 73 4.42 5.70 3.30
CA GLY A 73 4.16 6.01 1.88
C GLY A 73 3.07 5.12 1.28
N GLU A 74 3.14 3.83 1.53
CA GLU A 74 2.12 2.88 1.06
C GLU A 74 0.78 3.09 1.76
N GLN A 75 0.79 3.47 3.04
CA GLN A 75 -0.43 3.78 3.79
C GLN A 75 -1.19 4.94 3.15
N VAL A 76 -0.50 5.97 2.72
CA VAL A 76 -1.11 7.12 2.02
C VAL A 76 -1.78 6.66 0.73
N ALA A 77 -1.07 5.93 -0.12
CA ALA A 77 -1.60 5.46 -1.40
C ALA A 77 -2.83 4.56 -1.21
N CYS A 78 -2.76 3.59 -0.32
CA CYS A 78 -3.87 2.68 -0.03
C CYS A 78 -5.12 3.41 0.46
N SER A 79 -4.95 4.38 1.35
CA SER A 79 -6.08 5.15 1.89
C SER A 79 -6.72 6.03 0.82
N LEU A 80 -5.94 6.64 -0.05
CA LEU A 80 -6.45 7.46 -1.15
C LEU A 80 -7.25 6.63 -2.16
N ILE A 81 -6.77 5.45 -2.51
CA ILE A 81 -7.49 4.52 -3.39
C ILE A 81 -8.81 4.09 -2.75
N ALA A 82 -8.77 3.64 -1.50
CA ALA A 82 -9.97 3.21 -0.78
C ALA A 82 -10.98 4.37 -0.65
N GLY A 83 -10.51 5.55 -0.27
CA GLY A 83 -11.36 6.75 -0.15
C GLY A 83 -12.03 7.12 -1.48
N ARG A 84 -11.30 7.04 -2.59
CA ARG A 84 -11.88 7.31 -3.91
C ARG A 84 -12.96 6.29 -4.29
N LEU A 85 -12.72 5.01 -4.04
CA LEU A 85 -13.71 3.95 -4.30
C LEU A 85 -14.97 4.13 -3.46
N ILE A 86 -14.82 4.46 -2.17
CA ILE A 86 -15.96 4.74 -1.29
C ILE A 86 -16.77 5.94 -1.79
N HIS A 87 -16.09 7.01 -2.20
CA HIS A 87 -16.74 8.17 -2.78
C HIS A 87 -17.57 7.82 -4.01
N LYS A 88 -17.13 6.86 -4.80
CA LYS A 88 -17.84 6.37 -5.99
C LYS A 88 -18.94 5.34 -5.67
N GLY A 89 -19.20 5.06 -4.42
CA GLY A 89 -20.27 4.17 -3.98
C GLY A 89 -19.87 2.71 -3.81
N TYR A 90 -18.60 2.38 -3.91
CA TYR A 90 -18.10 1.01 -3.70
C TYR A 90 -17.75 0.77 -2.23
N LYS A 91 -17.89 -0.46 -1.78
CA LYS A 91 -17.36 -0.88 -0.48
C LYS A 91 -15.87 -1.15 -0.63
N ALA A 92 -15.06 -0.43 0.09
CA ALA A 92 -13.61 -0.59 0.08
C ALA A 92 -13.04 -0.37 1.46
N ARG A 93 -11.89 -0.96 1.73
CA ARG A 93 -11.14 -0.78 2.96
C ARG A 93 -9.66 -0.94 2.70
N SER A 94 -8.86 -0.03 3.22
CA SER A 94 -7.41 -0.20 3.27
C SER A 94 -7.02 -1.12 4.43
N TRP A 95 -6.01 -1.96 4.20
CA TRP A 95 -5.47 -2.87 5.19
C TRP A 95 -3.97 -2.63 5.33
N LEU A 96 -3.52 -2.45 6.57
CA LEU A 96 -2.10 -2.39 6.89
C LEU A 96 -1.61 -3.80 7.26
N ALA A 97 -0.31 -4.04 7.12
CA ALA A 97 0.28 -5.36 7.34
C ALA A 97 -0.02 -5.93 8.73
N TRP A 98 0.01 -5.08 9.77
CA TRP A 98 -0.27 -5.50 11.14
C TRP A 98 -1.77 -5.79 11.38
N GLN A 99 -2.66 -5.27 10.56
CA GLN A 99 -4.10 -5.55 10.64
C GLN A 99 -4.47 -6.90 10.04
N ILE A 100 -3.68 -7.38 9.06
CA ILE A 100 -3.92 -8.68 8.40
C ILE A 100 -3.76 -9.87 9.35
N PRO A 101 -2.75 -10.10 10.25
CA PRO A 101 -1.38 -9.60 10.29
C PRO A 101 -0.40 -10.36 9.38
N ILE A 102 0.68 -9.70 9.03
CA ILE A 102 1.81 -10.28 8.34
C ILE A 102 2.97 -10.41 9.34
N TYR A 103 3.38 -11.64 9.64
CA TYR A 103 4.47 -11.92 10.60
C TYR A 103 5.80 -12.00 9.87
N THR A 104 6.83 -11.42 10.46
CA THR A 104 8.17 -11.37 9.91
C THR A 104 9.21 -11.89 10.90
N GLU A 105 10.44 -12.04 10.45
CA GLU A 105 11.59 -12.24 11.32
C GLU A 105 11.73 -11.06 12.30
N ASN A 106 12.43 -11.30 13.40
CA ASN A 106 12.60 -10.29 14.45
C ASN A 106 13.79 -9.36 14.17
N ASN A 107 13.82 -8.78 12.97
CA ASN A 107 14.79 -7.76 12.61
C ASN A 107 14.09 -6.66 11.78
N HIS A 108 14.80 -5.59 11.45
CA HIS A 108 14.26 -4.45 10.71
C HIS A 108 14.96 -4.30 9.36
N LYS A 109 14.35 -3.53 8.46
CA LYS A 109 14.84 -3.15 7.14
C LYS A 109 14.89 -4.30 6.13
N PHE A 110 15.46 -5.44 6.48
CA PHE A 110 15.60 -6.62 5.61
C PHE A 110 14.94 -7.88 6.20
N SER A 111 13.92 -7.68 7.00
CA SER A 111 13.17 -8.80 7.60
C SER A 111 12.41 -9.58 6.53
N ARG A 112 12.40 -10.90 6.67
CA ARG A 112 11.64 -11.79 5.78
C ARG A 112 10.27 -12.09 6.35
N ILE A 113 9.31 -12.30 5.47
CA ILE A 113 7.96 -12.71 5.87
C ILE A 113 7.99 -14.18 6.26
N ASN A 114 7.54 -14.48 7.49
CA ASN A 114 7.39 -15.84 8.00
C ASN A 114 6.01 -16.41 7.72
N GLN A 115 4.97 -15.62 7.92
CA GLN A 115 3.59 -16.08 7.83
C GLN A 115 2.64 -14.92 7.53
N ILE A 116 1.61 -15.21 6.75
CA ILE A 116 0.49 -14.29 6.51
C ILE A 116 -0.79 -14.95 7.01
N ASN A 117 -1.56 -14.24 7.82
CA ASN A 117 -2.87 -14.72 8.27
C ASN A 117 -3.85 -14.74 7.09
N LYS A 118 -4.42 -15.92 6.81
CA LYS A 118 -5.32 -16.14 5.67
C LYS A 118 -6.80 -16.06 6.02
N THR A 119 -7.15 -15.78 7.27
CA THR A 119 -8.54 -15.85 7.75
C THR A 119 -9.29 -14.52 7.67
N LYS A 120 -8.65 -13.44 7.19
CA LYS A 120 -9.28 -12.11 7.05
C LYS A 120 -9.63 -11.74 5.64
#